data_6d618872c4344259ec9b1d98fe16e37c
#
_entry.id   6d618872c4344259ec9b1d98fe16e37c
#
_cell.length_a   1.000
_cell.length_b   1.000
_cell.length_c   1.000
_cell.angle_alpha   90.00
_cell.angle_beta   90.00
_cell.angle_gamma   90.00
#
_symmetry.space_group_name_H-M   'P 1'
#
loop_
_entity.id
_entity.type
_entity.pdbx_description
1 polymer ?
#
loop_
_entity_poly.entity_id
_entity_poly.type
_entity_poly.pdbx_seq_one_letter_code
_entity_poly.pdbx_strand_id
1 'polypeptide(L)'
;MSFQMPFKASDGRKLKAKTKFYVSALALFLTLALLGLCIFTGDKVRFRSFSENLFCSELSGDGLGLHYTLAYPENYGLDGEVSLPRYTAGSEAQDSSDEILHTLRALSRISRDRLPKPDAFACDLLERYLNRRLAGSQFAYYDEPFSPGSGVQSNLPILLADYTFRRKQDVENYLSILDQSDEYLEGYLQYEVEKADAGLFMADFSAAKVICQLTDIMDKDALEQGTHFLHTTFSERVEALVEENILTREEADQYLAENDRLLVTVMQPAYEQAADTFTVLEGKGQNSQGLYYFPKGRQYYEYLLASNTGSDRPVSEIKRLLYQDFQKNYNAMLGLIAQYPQLADDSLISSLDLSISQPSEMLRDLQERMAEDFPPFPSGEDGFKTSVTIKNVSAAMEDYCSPAYYLTPPIDDMKNNIIYINGKNKPDNLTLYTTLAHEGYPGHLYQTVYSQLYLGQSDAPLLRHLLHYGGYVEGWAYYVENLSYFYAQQQAPSDSLMAAYIESCRLGRNIHLCLYSLLDLAIHYDGATPQQVQKILCGIGITSPAAAESIYQYIAEEPVNYLKYYLGYLEFELLREKAKILWGEEFSPRRFHQFILETGPCDFTGLNEKMMEETP
;
A
#
# COMPACT_ATOMS: atom_id res chain seq x y z
N MET A 1 63.70 28.47 -80.26
CA MET A 1 63.58 27.17 -79.56
C MET A 1 62.68 27.38 -78.34
N SER A 2 61.39 27.06 -78.50
CA SER A 2 60.40 27.17 -77.43
C SER A 2 60.14 25.77 -76.83
N PHE A 3 60.43 25.65 -75.58
CA PHE A 3 60.12 24.40 -74.82
C PHE A 3 58.71 24.49 -74.24
N GLN A 4 57.76 23.71 -74.77
CA GLN A 4 56.49 23.46 -74.17
C GLN A 4 56.62 22.23 -73.25
N MET A 5 56.25 22.41 -71.96
CA MET A 5 56.04 21.28 -71.02
C MET A 5 54.59 20.84 -71.05
N PRO A 6 54.32 19.54 -71.04
CA PRO A 6 52.94 19.05 -71.02
C PRO A 6 52.38 19.04 -69.58
N PHE A 7 51.34 19.79 -69.34
CA PHE A 7 50.52 19.70 -68.11
C PHE A 7 49.74 18.38 -68.09
N LYS A 8 50.04 17.49 -67.13
CA LYS A 8 49.30 16.28 -66.87
C LYS A 8 47.98 16.63 -66.17
N ALA A 9 46.85 16.63 -66.89
CA ALA A 9 45.50 16.78 -66.39
C ALA A 9 44.93 15.44 -65.86
N SER A 10 45.58 14.80 -64.83
CA SER A 10 45.09 13.52 -64.32
C SER A 10 44.72 13.50 -62.82
N ASP A 11 44.93 14.58 -62.06
CA ASP A 11 44.72 14.57 -60.60
C ASP A 11 43.33 15.04 -60.16
N GLY A 12 42.63 15.89 -60.95
CA GLY A 12 41.34 16.45 -60.59
C GLY A 12 40.17 15.44 -60.61
N ARG A 13 40.24 14.37 -61.40
CA ARG A 13 39.20 13.32 -61.41
C ARG A 13 39.30 12.36 -60.24
N LYS A 14 40.52 12.01 -59.81
CA LYS A 14 40.72 11.13 -58.63
C LYS A 14 40.38 11.85 -57.34
N LEU A 15 40.64 13.17 -57.25
CA LEU A 15 40.26 13.95 -56.06
C LEU A 15 38.73 14.11 -55.93
N LYS A 16 38.04 14.40 -57.05
CA LYS A 16 36.58 14.47 -57.08
C LYS A 16 35.90 13.11 -56.77
N ALA A 17 36.48 12.00 -57.20
CA ALA A 17 35.98 10.65 -56.88
C ALA A 17 36.18 10.30 -55.40
N LYS A 18 37.32 10.62 -54.78
CA LYS A 18 37.57 10.45 -53.34
C LYS A 18 36.62 11.33 -52.51
N THR A 19 36.44 12.59 -52.87
CA THR A 19 35.52 13.52 -52.18
C THR A 19 34.07 13.00 -52.24
N LYS A 20 33.63 12.53 -53.41
CA LYS A 20 32.29 11.91 -53.54
C LYS A 20 32.13 10.66 -52.69
N PHE A 21 33.16 9.78 -52.60
CA PHE A 21 33.16 8.61 -51.77
C PHE A 21 33.09 8.96 -50.28
N TYR A 22 33.85 9.93 -49.79
CA TYR A 22 33.77 10.37 -48.40
C TYR A 22 32.45 11.05 -48.05
N VAL A 23 31.89 11.85 -48.97
CA VAL A 23 30.57 12.46 -48.76
C VAL A 23 29.47 11.39 -48.73
N SER A 24 29.52 10.37 -49.60
CA SER A 24 28.55 9.27 -49.59
C SER A 24 28.72 8.35 -48.36
N ALA A 25 29.94 8.08 -47.89
CA ALA A 25 30.21 7.32 -46.68
C ALA A 25 29.75 8.07 -45.43
N LEU A 26 29.94 9.40 -45.38
CA LEU A 26 29.44 10.25 -44.27
C LEU A 26 27.93 10.31 -44.28
N ALA A 27 27.30 10.46 -45.45
CA ALA A 27 25.83 10.46 -45.57
C ALA A 27 25.23 9.10 -45.13
N LEU A 28 25.85 7.98 -45.53
CA LEU A 28 25.44 6.63 -45.09
C LEU A 28 25.61 6.47 -43.59
N PHE A 29 26.73 6.92 -43.03
CA PHE A 29 26.96 6.90 -41.57
C PHE A 29 25.94 7.74 -40.80
N LEU A 30 25.67 8.96 -41.27
CA LEU A 30 24.63 9.83 -40.66
C LEU A 30 23.25 9.22 -40.79
N THR A 31 22.91 8.57 -41.92
CA THR A 31 21.61 7.88 -42.10
C THR A 31 21.51 6.68 -41.15
N LEU A 32 22.58 5.89 -41.02
CA LEU A 32 22.61 4.75 -40.08
C LEU A 32 22.58 5.21 -38.63
N ALA A 33 23.25 6.31 -38.29
CA ALA A 33 23.21 6.91 -36.96
C ALA A 33 21.81 7.46 -36.62
N LEU A 34 21.15 8.13 -37.58
CA LEU A 34 19.76 8.59 -37.44
C LEU A 34 18.78 7.43 -37.32
N LEU A 35 18.92 6.38 -38.13
CA LEU A 35 18.14 5.14 -38.02
C LEU A 35 18.34 4.47 -36.66
N GLY A 36 19.58 4.36 -36.20
CA GLY A 36 19.92 3.86 -34.87
C GLY A 36 19.27 4.71 -33.77
N LEU A 37 19.34 6.02 -33.86
CA LEU A 37 18.72 6.96 -32.93
C LEU A 37 17.17 6.80 -32.91
N CYS A 38 16.54 6.72 -34.10
CA CYS A 38 15.09 6.51 -34.21
C CYS A 38 14.64 5.16 -33.64
N ILE A 39 15.45 4.11 -33.78
CA ILE A 39 15.15 2.80 -33.19
C ILE A 39 15.28 2.85 -31.66
N PHE A 40 16.33 3.53 -31.15
CA PHE A 40 16.59 3.64 -29.71
C PHE A 40 15.56 4.54 -29.01
N THR A 41 15.21 5.69 -29.61
CA THR A 41 14.19 6.60 -29.07
C THR A 41 12.77 6.04 -29.27
N GLY A 42 12.55 5.21 -30.29
CA GLY A 42 11.25 4.62 -30.58
C GLY A 42 10.70 3.71 -29.47
N ASP A 43 11.57 2.90 -28.86
CA ASP A 43 11.14 2.01 -27.76
C ASP A 43 10.88 2.81 -26.46
N LYS A 44 11.68 3.85 -26.17
CA LYS A 44 11.39 4.77 -25.05
C LYS A 44 10.02 5.44 -25.22
N VAL A 45 9.76 6.04 -26.39
CA VAL A 45 8.49 6.73 -26.65
C VAL A 45 7.31 5.78 -26.56
N ARG A 46 7.45 4.56 -27.12
CA ARG A 46 6.39 3.53 -27.02
C ARG A 46 6.10 3.13 -25.57
N PHE A 47 7.14 2.91 -24.79
CA PHE A 47 6.97 2.51 -23.39
C PHE A 47 6.35 3.63 -22.56
N ARG A 48 6.78 4.87 -22.75
CA ARG A 48 6.23 6.03 -22.05
C ARG A 48 4.74 6.24 -22.38
N SER A 49 4.40 6.27 -23.67
CA SER A 49 2.99 6.35 -24.09
C SER A 49 2.16 5.16 -23.60
N PHE A 50 2.72 3.96 -23.57
CA PHE A 50 2.08 2.78 -23.00
C PHE A 50 1.84 2.97 -21.49
N SER A 51 2.85 3.43 -20.75
CA SER A 51 2.75 3.70 -19.30
C SER A 51 1.71 4.76 -18.97
N GLU A 52 1.67 5.86 -19.74
CA GLU A 52 0.67 6.92 -19.57
C GLU A 52 -0.75 6.41 -19.86
N ASN A 53 -0.93 5.67 -20.95
CA ASN A 53 -2.24 5.10 -21.29
C ASN A 53 -2.72 4.11 -20.25
N LEU A 54 -1.83 3.24 -19.74
CA LEU A 54 -2.17 2.30 -18.68
C LEU A 54 -2.56 3.03 -17.39
N PHE A 55 -1.79 4.05 -16.99
CA PHE A 55 -2.07 4.88 -15.82
C PHE A 55 -3.45 5.54 -15.95
N CYS A 56 -3.74 6.17 -17.08
CA CYS A 56 -5.03 6.81 -17.31
C CYS A 56 -6.18 5.80 -17.37
N SER A 57 -5.99 4.63 -17.99
CA SER A 57 -7.06 3.61 -18.10
C SER A 57 -7.41 2.98 -16.75
N GLU A 58 -6.42 2.72 -15.89
CA GLU A 58 -6.66 2.17 -14.55
C GLU A 58 -7.44 3.16 -13.65
N LEU A 59 -7.21 4.47 -13.82
CA LEU A 59 -7.88 5.49 -13.01
C LEU A 59 -9.23 5.95 -13.56
N SER A 60 -9.47 5.85 -14.87
CA SER A 60 -10.69 6.38 -15.50
C SER A 60 -11.97 5.63 -15.14
N GLY A 61 -11.87 4.41 -14.64
CA GLY A 61 -13.01 3.55 -14.23
C GLY A 61 -13.28 3.53 -12.73
N ASP A 62 -12.48 4.24 -11.94
CA ASP A 62 -12.57 4.26 -10.47
C ASP A 62 -12.50 5.69 -9.94
N GLY A 63 -13.66 6.30 -9.71
CA GLY A 63 -13.76 7.69 -9.24
C GLY A 63 -13.20 7.92 -7.85
N LEU A 64 -13.25 6.92 -6.96
CA LEU A 64 -12.58 6.99 -5.64
C LEU A 64 -11.07 6.87 -5.79
N GLY A 65 -10.60 5.86 -6.50
CA GLY A 65 -9.17 5.71 -6.78
C GLY A 65 -8.57 6.92 -7.49
N LEU A 66 -9.30 7.51 -8.45
CA LEU A 66 -8.91 8.75 -9.11
C LEU A 66 -8.73 9.91 -8.12
N HIS A 67 -9.72 10.13 -7.25
CA HIS A 67 -9.70 11.22 -6.26
C HIS A 67 -8.54 11.12 -5.28
N TYR A 68 -8.26 9.90 -4.80
CA TYR A 68 -7.17 9.65 -3.85
C TYR A 68 -5.78 9.59 -4.53
N THR A 69 -5.73 9.34 -5.84
CA THR A 69 -4.47 9.32 -6.59
C THR A 69 -4.09 10.71 -7.12
N LEU A 70 -5.06 11.51 -7.57
CA LEU A 70 -4.82 12.81 -8.20
C LEU A 70 -5.69 13.92 -7.57
N ALA A 71 -5.04 15.00 -7.15
CA ALA A 71 -5.73 16.24 -6.73
C ALA A 71 -6.22 17.04 -7.95
N TYR A 72 -5.52 16.95 -9.09
CA TYR A 72 -5.77 17.70 -10.32
C TYR A 72 -5.81 16.76 -11.53
N PRO A 73 -6.84 15.88 -11.63
CA PRO A 73 -6.94 14.87 -12.69
C PRO A 73 -6.99 15.48 -14.11
N GLU A 74 -7.45 16.73 -14.26
CA GLU A 74 -7.44 17.46 -15.53
C GLU A 74 -6.03 17.66 -16.12
N ASN A 75 -4.99 17.70 -15.30
CA ASN A 75 -3.60 17.77 -15.78
C ASN A 75 -3.15 16.50 -16.52
N TYR A 76 -3.90 15.41 -16.33
CA TYR A 76 -3.67 14.10 -16.94
C TYR A 76 -4.72 13.75 -18.00
N GLY A 77 -5.63 14.69 -18.31
CA GLY A 77 -6.74 14.46 -19.24
C GLY A 77 -7.84 13.57 -18.69
N LEU A 78 -7.98 13.50 -17.36
CA LEU A 78 -8.97 12.70 -16.62
C LEU A 78 -10.01 13.63 -15.95
N ASP A 79 -10.67 14.46 -16.77
CA ASP A 79 -11.67 15.45 -16.35
C ASP A 79 -13.12 15.06 -16.71
N GLY A 80 -13.35 13.76 -17.00
CA GLY A 80 -14.66 13.21 -17.31
C GLY A 80 -15.56 12.99 -16.11
N GLU A 81 -16.75 12.44 -16.38
CA GLU A 81 -17.67 11.99 -15.31
C GLU A 81 -17.01 10.88 -14.48
N VAL A 82 -17.11 10.97 -13.16
CA VAL A 82 -16.61 9.94 -12.25
C VAL A 82 -17.61 8.82 -12.07
N SER A 83 -17.13 7.58 -12.03
CA SER A 83 -17.95 6.40 -11.80
C SER A 83 -17.30 5.49 -10.76
N LEU A 84 -18.10 4.72 -10.04
CA LEU A 84 -17.61 3.57 -9.28
C LEU A 84 -17.41 2.38 -10.21
N PRO A 85 -16.41 1.52 -9.94
CA PRO A 85 -16.22 0.30 -10.71
C PRO A 85 -17.46 -0.60 -10.54
N ARG A 86 -17.96 -1.13 -11.66
CA ARG A 86 -19.06 -2.11 -11.63
C ARG A 86 -18.44 -3.50 -11.61
N TYR A 87 -18.68 -4.23 -10.56
CA TYR A 87 -18.31 -5.63 -10.51
C TYR A 87 -19.37 -6.46 -11.25
N THR A 88 -18.95 -7.21 -12.27
CA THR A 88 -19.80 -8.16 -13.01
C THR A 88 -19.24 -9.57 -12.84
N ALA A 89 -19.95 -10.39 -12.12
CA ALA A 89 -19.51 -11.75 -11.80
C ALA A 89 -19.43 -12.66 -13.04
N GLY A 90 -18.51 -13.61 -13.03
CA GLY A 90 -18.44 -14.73 -13.97
C GLY A 90 -17.75 -14.48 -15.30
N SER A 91 -17.98 -13.38 -16.00
CA SER A 91 -17.30 -13.04 -17.27
C SER A 91 -15.98 -12.28 -17.08
N GLU A 92 -15.86 -11.51 -15.99
CA GLU A 92 -14.72 -10.61 -15.77
C GLU A 92 -13.39 -11.31 -15.52
N ALA A 93 -13.38 -12.49 -14.91
CA ALA A 93 -12.14 -13.22 -14.70
C ALA A 93 -11.47 -13.63 -16.03
N GLN A 94 -12.26 -13.94 -17.05
CA GLN A 94 -11.75 -14.27 -18.39
C GLN A 94 -11.34 -13.03 -19.16
N ASP A 95 -12.18 -11.97 -19.15
CA ASP A 95 -11.92 -10.72 -19.84
C ASP A 95 -10.68 -10.01 -19.25
N SER A 96 -10.56 -10.00 -17.92
CA SER A 96 -9.38 -9.50 -17.20
C SER A 96 -8.10 -10.28 -17.58
N SER A 97 -8.19 -11.61 -17.73
CA SER A 97 -7.06 -12.43 -18.13
C SER A 97 -6.60 -12.14 -19.56
N ASP A 98 -7.55 -11.96 -20.48
CA ASP A 98 -7.25 -11.63 -21.87
C ASP A 98 -6.63 -10.23 -22.01
N GLU A 99 -7.06 -9.27 -21.22
CA GLU A 99 -6.47 -7.94 -21.14
C GLU A 99 -5.04 -7.97 -20.59
N ILE A 100 -4.81 -8.70 -19.49
CA ILE A 100 -3.47 -8.90 -18.93
C ILE A 100 -2.55 -9.54 -19.96
N LEU A 101 -3.01 -10.59 -20.65
CA LEU A 101 -2.25 -11.26 -21.71
C LEU A 101 -1.96 -10.33 -22.89
N HIS A 102 -2.91 -9.47 -23.27
CA HIS A 102 -2.70 -8.45 -24.30
C HIS A 102 -1.60 -7.46 -23.88
N THR A 103 -1.66 -6.97 -22.65
CA THR A 103 -0.69 -6.06 -22.04
C THR A 103 0.71 -6.68 -21.99
N LEU A 104 0.84 -7.92 -21.53
CA LEU A 104 2.11 -8.68 -21.52
C LEU A 104 2.69 -8.86 -22.94
N ARG A 105 1.84 -9.15 -23.95
CA ARG A 105 2.26 -9.21 -25.36
C ARG A 105 2.74 -7.86 -25.89
N ALA A 106 2.14 -6.75 -25.45
CA ALA A 106 2.60 -5.41 -25.81
C ALA A 106 3.97 -5.10 -25.19
N LEU A 107 4.16 -5.42 -23.92
CA LEU A 107 5.44 -5.28 -23.20
C LEU A 107 6.56 -6.13 -23.82
N SER A 108 6.28 -7.36 -24.25
CA SER A 108 7.27 -8.27 -24.85
C SER A 108 7.85 -7.76 -26.18
N ARG A 109 7.19 -6.79 -26.83
CA ARG A 109 7.67 -6.13 -28.06
C ARG A 109 8.65 -4.99 -27.81
N ILE A 110 8.80 -4.57 -26.55
CA ILE A 110 9.70 -3.49 -26.13
C ILE A 110 11.03 -4.11 -25.69
N SER A 111 12.13 -3.68 -26.33
CA SER A 111 13.47 -4.18 -25.99
C SER A 111 14.01 -3.42 -24.77
N ARG A 112 14.24 -4.13 -23.64
CA ARG A 112 14.79 -3.57 -22.40
C ARG A 112 16.14 -2.89 -22.61
N ASP A 113 17.01 -3.48 -23.42
CA ASP A 113 18.35 -2.95 -23.72
C ASP A 113 18.33 -1.59 -24.43
N ARG A 114 17.17 -1.19 -24.96
CA ARG A 114 16.97 0.09 -25.64
C ARG A 114 16.25 1.13 -24.79
N LEU A 115 15.85 0.74 -23.57
CA LEU A 115 15.24 1.66 -22.63
C LEU A 115 16.28 2.32 -21.73
N PRO A 116 16.04 3.56 -21.27
CA PRO A 116 16.74 4.10 -20.12
C PRO A 116 16.58 3.18 -18.90
N LYS A 117 17.56 3.13 -17.99
CA LYS A 117 17.50 2.27 -16.80
C LYS A 117 16.21 2.39 -15.99
N PRO A 118 15.66 3.60 -15.70
CA PRO A 118 14.39 3.71 -14.99
C PRO A 118 13.22 3.09 -15.73
N ASP A 119 13.18 3.23 -17.06
CA ASP A 119 12.12 2.68 -17.90
C ASP A 119 12.23 1.15 -18.02
N ALA A 120 13.45 0.61 -18.14
CA ALA A 120 13.69 -0.83 -18.16
C ALA A 120 13.26 -1.47 -16.84
N PHE A 121 13.63 -0.89 -15.72
CA PHE A 121 13.23 -1.34 -14.39
C PHE A 121 11.71 -1.31 -14.20
N ALA A 122 11.06 -0.21 -14.59
CA ALA A 122 9.59 -0.11 -14.51
C ALA A 122 8.89 -1.15 -15.40
N CYS A 123 9.47 -1.45 -16.58
CA CYS A 123 8.95 -2.47 -17.50
C CYS A 123 9.05 -3.88 -16.89
N ASP A 124 10.16 -4.20 -16.22
CA ASP A 124 10.36 -5.49 -15.56
C ASP A 124 9.46 -5.65 -14.34
N LEU A 125 9.28 -4.58 -13.55
CA LEU A 125 8.33 -4.56 -12.44
C LEU A 125 6.89 -4.82 -12.92
N LEU A 126 6.47 -4.13 -13.98
CA LEU A 126 5.13 -4.30 -14.54
C LEU A 126 4.94 -5.71 -15.08
N GLU A 127 5.94 -6.29 -15.75
CA GLU A 127 5.86 -7.67 -16.24
C GLU A 127 5.68 -8.66 -15.08
N ARG A 128 6.42 -8.53 -13.99
CA ARG A 128 6.26 -9.37 -12.80
C ARG A 128 4.89 -9.18 -12.14
N TYR A 129 4.45 -7.93 -11.99
CA TYR A 129 3.14 -7.60 -11.43
C TYR A 129 1.99 -8.23 -12.24
N LEU A 130 2.00 -8.07 -13.56
CA LEU A 130 0.98 -8.64 -14.45
C LEU A 130 1.01 -10.17 -14.48
N ASN A 131 2.19 -10.80 -14.43
CA ASN A 131 2.29 -12.25 -14.34
C ASN A 131 1.72 -12.79 -13.02
N ARG A 132 1.88 -12.08 -11.89
CA ARG A 132 1.22 -12.42 -10.62
C ARG A 132 -0.30 -12.29 -10.75
N ARG A 133 -0.81 -11.17 -11.28
CA ARG A 133 -2.26 -11.00 -11.53
C ARG A 133 -2.82 -12.12 -12.42
N LEU A 134 -2.11 -12.46 -13.49
CA LEU A 134 -2.50 -13.56 -14.37
C LEU A 134 -2.54 -14.92 -13.63
N ALA A 135 -1.60 -15.17 -12.73
CA ALA A 135 -1.63 -16.38 -11.90
C ALA A 135 -2.83 -16.39 -10.95
N GLY A 136 -3.30 -15.22 -10.50
CA GLY A 136 -4.51 -15.06 -9.67
C GLY A 136 -5.81 -15.37 -10.39
N SER A 137 -5.89 -15.12 -11.70
CA SER A 137 -7.15 -15.26 -12.47
C SER A 137 -7.76 -16.68 -12.48
N GLN A 138 -6.99 -17.71 -12.10
CA GLN A 138 -7.51 -19.08 -11.95
C GLN A 138 -8.31 -19.32 -10.65
N PHE A 139 -8.36 -18.34 -9.75
CA PHE A 139 -8.99 -18.46 -8.44
C PHE A 139 -10.31 -17.68 -8.37
N ALA A 140 -11.22 -17.95 -9.32
CA ALA A 140 -12.54 -17.34 -9.28
C ALA A 140 -13.25 -17.61 -7.96
N TYR A 141 -13.91 -16.58 -7.41
CA TYR A 141 -14.65 -16.60 -6.16
C TYR A 141 -13.83 -16.84 -4.88
N TYR A 142 -12.50 -16.67 -4.91
CA TYR A 142 -11.68 -16.77 -3.70
C TYR A 142 -11.50 -15.43 -2.98
N ASP A 143 -11.75 -14.30 -3.65
CA ASP A 143 -11.67 -12.98 -3.04
C ASP A 143 -12.79 -12.75 -2.02
N GLU A 144 -12.55 -11.87 -1.05
CA GLU A 144 -13.48 -11.52 0.03
C GLU A 144 -13.82 -10.02 -0.03
N PRO A 145 -14.66 -9.57 -0.99
CA PRO A 145 -14.99 -8.15 -1.10
C PRO A 145 -15.70 -7.60 0.13
N PHE A 146 -16.47 -8.43 0.84
CA PHE A 146 -17.09 -8.11 2.12
C PHE A 146 -16.35 -8.77 3.28
N SER A 147 -15.06 -8.48 3.47
CA SER A 147 -14.34 -9.00 4.63
C SER A 147 -14.63 -8.18 5.90
N PRO A 148 -14.61 -8.78 7.11
CA PRO A 148 -14.79 -8.03 8.35
C PRO A 148 -13.73 -6.98 8.62
N GLY A 149 -12.48 -7.17 8.13
CA GLY A 149 -11.36 -6.28 8.39
C GLY A 149 -11.20 -5.16 7.37
N SER A 150 -11.51 -5.43 6.09
CA SER A 150 -11.21 -4.53 4.98
C SER A 150 -12.25 -4.55 3.86
N GLY A 151 -13.48 -4.96 4.17
CA GLY A 151 -14.55 -5.08 3.18
C GLY A 151 -15.13 -3.75 2.71
N VAL A 152 -15.76 -3.79 1.53
CA VAL A 152 -16.37 -2.62 0.88
C VAL A 152 -17.44 -1.94 1.76
N GLN A 153 -18.12 -2.71 2.63
CA GLN A 153 -19.13 -2.19 3.56
C GLN A 153 -18.56 -1.18 4.57
N SER A 154 -17.31 -1.33 4.95
CA SER A 154 -16.64 -0.41 5.88
C SER A 154 -15.78 0.62 5.12
N ASN A 155 -15.09 0.22 4.06
CA ASN A 155 -14.18 1.08 3.32
C ASN A 155 -14.90 2.20 2.55
N LEU A 156 -16.02 1.91 1.87
CA LEU A 156 -16.74 2.93 1.09
C LEU A 156 -17.17 4.13 1.96
N PRO A 157 -17.85 3.94 3.12
CA PRO A 157 -18.22 5.07 3.97
C PRO A 157 -17.01 5.84 4.54
N ILE A 158 -15.92 5.16 4.88
CA ILE A 158 -14.70 5.79 5.38
C ILE A 158 -14.08 6.67 4.29
N LEU A 159 -13.94 6.16 3.07
CA LEU A 159 -13.43 6.94 1.95
C LEU A 159 -14.34 8.13 1.61
N LEU A 160 -15.65 7.98 1.70
CA LEU A 160 -16.58 9.10 1.53
C LEU A 160 -16.44 10.13 2.67
N ALA A 161 -16.24 9.71 3.91
CA ALA A 161 -16.05 10.62 5.04
C ALA A 161 -14.76 11.43 4.92
N ASP A 162 -13.69 10.85 4.41
CA ASP A 162 -12.38 11.48 4.22
C ASP A 162 -12.19 12.16 2.85
N TYR A 163 -13.21 12.11 1.98
CA TYR A 163 -13.16 12.68 0.63
C TYR A 163 -12.87 14.19 0.66
N THR A 164 -11.80 14.66 0.06
CA THR A 164 -11.34 16.05 0.17
C THR A 164 -12.08 16.95 -0.83
N PHE A 165 -12.68 18.07 -0.37
CA PHE A 165 -13.25 19.09 -1.23
C PHE A 165 -12.27 20.26 -1.40
N ARG A 166 -11.72 20.43 -2.59
CA ARG A 166 -10.82 21.53 -2.98
C ARG A 166 -11.55 22.57 -3.84
N ARG A 167 -12.61 22.14 -4.51
CA ARG A 167 -13.37 22.92 -5.49
C ARG A 167 -14.80 22.35 -5.63
N LYS A 168 -15.66 23.12 -6.26
CA LYS A 168 -17.06 22.74 -6.54
C LYS A 168 -17.19 21.36 -7.21
N GLN A 169 -16.32 21.05 -8.18
CA GLN A 169 -16.34 19.78 -8.91
C GLN A 169 -16.14 18.57 -7.98
N ASP A 170 -15.35 18.71 -6.91
CA ASP A 170 -15.13 17.60 -5.95
C ASP A 170 -16.42 17.26 -5.18
N VAL A 171 -17.26 18.27 -4.91
CA VAL A 171 -18.59 18.06 -4.29
C VAL A 171 -19.52 17.33 -5.28
N GLU A 172 -19.54 17.75 -6.54
CA GLU A 172 -20.35 17.13 -7.59
C GLU A 172 -19.91 15.69 -7.85
N ASN A 173 -18.60 15.43 -7.89
CA ASN A 173 -18.03 14.08 -8.02
C ASN A 173 -18.40 13.18 -6.83
N TYR A 174 -18.29 13.70 -5.61
CA TYR A 174 -18.71 12.98 -4.41
C TYR A 174 -20.18 12.55 -4.46
N LEU A 175 -21.08 13.48 -4.81
CA LEU A 175 -22.51 13.19 -4.94
C LEU A 175 -22.79 12.18 -6.05
N SER A 176 -22.07 12.25 -7.16
CA SER A 176 -22.17 11.26 -8.25
C SER A 176 -21.72 9.86 -7.79
N ILE A 177 -20.65 9.77 -6.98
CA ILE A 177 -20.18 8.50 -6.38
C ILE A 177 -21.23 7.95 -5.38
N LEU A 178 -21.79 8.83 -4.56
CA LEU A 178 -22.83 8.44 -3.59
C LEU A 178 -24.09 7.93 -4.29
N ASP A 179 -24.49 8.54 -5.41
CA ASP A 179 -25.66 8.11 -6.19
C ASP A 179 -25.49 6.75 -6.88
N GLN A 180 -24.24 6.29 -7.06
CA GLN A 180 -23.89 5.00 -7.66
C GLN A 180 -23.60 3.90 -6.62
N SER A 181 -23.73 4.19 -5.33
CA SER A 181 -23.36 3.25 -4.26
C SER A 181 -24.22 2.00 -4.20
N ASP A 182 -25.46 2.07 -4.64
CA ASP A 182 -26.38 0.92 -4.74
C ASP A 182 -25.96 -0.06 -5.83
N GLU A 183 -25.71 0.41 -7.06
CA GLU A 183 -25.24 -0.43 -8.17
C GLU A 183 -23.84 -1.04 -7.86
N TYR A 184 -22.99 -0.28 -7.16
CA TYR A 184 -21.68 -0.74 -6.72
C TYR A 184 -21.80 -1.92 -5.74
N LEU A 185 -22.60 -1.78 -4.70
CA LEU A 185 -22.84 -2.85 -3.72
C LEU A 185 -23.58 -4.03 -4.32
N GLU A 186 -24.57 -3.81 -5.19
CA GLU A 186 -25.31 -4.88 -5.87
C GLU A 186 -24.39 -5.80 -6.66
N GLY A 187 -23.39 -5.26 -7.37
CA GLY A 187 -22.40 -6.05 -8.10
C GLY A 187 -21.61 -7.00 -7.19
N TYR A 188 -21.14 -6.51 -6.05
CA TYR A 188 -20.45 -7.36 -5.07
C TYR A 188 -21.38 -8.36 -4.36
N LEU A 189 -22.64 -7.99 -4.12
CA LEU A 189 -23.62 -8.94 -3.56
C LEU A 189 -23.89 -10.10 -4.53
N GLN A 190 -24.00 -9.81 -5.82
CA GLN A 190 -24.14 -10.86 -6.82
C GLN A 190 -22.92 -11.81 -6.81
N TYR A 191 -21.70 -11.26 -6.65
CA TYR A 191 -20.51 -12.07 -6.49
C TYR A 191 -20.58 -12.99 -5.27
N GLU A 192 -21.02 -12.49 -4.11
CA GLU A 192 -21.14 -13.31 -2.88
C GLU A 192 -22.19 -14.42 -3.04
N VAL A 193 -23.29 -14.18 -3.75
CA VAL A 193 -24.30 -15.21 -4.08
C VAL A 193 -23.67 -16.30 -4.95
N GLU A 194 -22.96 -15.93 -6.01
CA GLU A 194 -22.29 -16.90 -6.89
C GLU A 194 -21.17 -17.66 -6.18
N LYS A 195 -20.42 -16.97 -5.31
CA LYS A 195 -19.41 -17.56 -4.44
C LYS A 195 -20.00 -18.59 -3.48
N ALA A 196 -21.18 -18.31 -2.92
CA ALA A 196 -21.91 -19.25 -2.07
C ALA A 196 -22.35 -20.49 -2.85
N ASP A 197 -22.87 -20.31 -4.07
CA ASP A 197 -23.24 -21.42 -4.97
C ASP A 197 -22.01 -22.27 -5.39
N ALA A 198 -20.84 -21.65 -5.49
CA ALA A 198 -19.57 -22.34 -5.73
C ALA A 198 -19.02 -23.05 -4.47
N GLY A 199 -19.63 -22.88 -3.30
CA GLY A 199 -19.20 -23.48 -2.02
C GLY A 199 -17.96 -22.82 -1.42
N LEU A 200 -17.71 -21.55 -1.78
CA LEU A 200 -16.55 -20.75 -1.32
C LEU A 200 -16.94 -19.61 -0.41
N PHE A 201 -18.22 -19.51 0.01
CA PHE A 201 -18.68 -18.45 0.90
C PHE A 201 -17.95 -18.45 2.24
N MET A 202 -17.77 -17.28 2.82
CA MET A 202 -17.07 -17.09 4.08
C MET A 202 -17.67 -17.87 5.24
N ALA A 203 -16.94 -18.00 6.33
CA ALA A 203 -17.42 -18.64 7.56
C ALA A 203 -18.59 -17.84 8.18
N ASP A 204 -19.51 -18.54 8.85
CA ASP A 204 -20.69 -17.91 9.45
C ASP A 204 -20.33 -16.84 10.50
N PHE A 205 -19.23 -17.01 11.25
CA PHE A 205 -18.76 -16.01 12.20
C PHE A 205 -18.29 -14.72 11.52
N SER A 206 -17.74 -14.82 10.31
CA SER A 206 -17.34 -13.66 9.49
C SER A 206 -18.56 -12.98 8.88
N ALA A 207 -19.51 -13.77 8.32
CA ALA A 207 -20.76 -13.26 7.79
C ALA A 207 -21.58 -12.51 8.86
N ALA A 208 -21.65 -13.03 10.09
CA ALA A 208 -22.32 -12.37 11.21
C ALA A 208 -21.68 -11.00 11.54
N LYS A 209 -20.36 -10.88 11.48
CA LYS A 209 -19.67 -9.58 11.66
C LYS A 209 -19.99 -8.60 10.54
N VAL A 210 -20.01 -9.07 9.28
CA VAL A 210 -20.37 -8.25 8.11
C VAL A 210 -21.81 -7.74 8.24
N ILE A 211 -22.78 -8.59 8.66
CA ILE A 211 -24.17 -8.19 8.90
C ILE A 211 -24.24 -7.09 9.96
N CYS A 212 -23.52 -7.25 11.09
CA CYS A 212 -23.46 -6.20 12.11
C CYS A 212 -22.92 -4.89 11.55
N GLN A 213 -21.80 -4.94 10.81
CA GLN A 213 -21.18 -3.75 10.21
C GLN A 213 -22.12 -3.05 9.22
N LEU A 214 -22.80 -3.81 8.34
CA LEU A 214 -23.77 -3.26 7.39
C LEU A 214 -24.92 -2.53 8.11
N THR A 215 -25.38 -3.07 9.23
CA THR A 215 -26.47 -2.48 10.02
C THR A 215 -26.00 -1.25 10.82
N ASP A 216 -24.84 -1.36 11.47
CA ASP A 216 -24.35 -0.34 12.40
C ASP A 216 -23.79 0.89 11.68
N ILE A 217 -23.10 0.69 10.54
CA ILE A 217 -22.49 1.80 9.78
C ILE A 217 -23.56 2.72 9.19
N MET A 218 -24.68 2.18 8.71
CA MET A 218 -25.79 2.95 8.15
C MET A 218 -26.97 3.05 9.12
N ASP A 219 -26.68 3.47 10.36
CA ASP A 219 -27.68 3.67 11.42
C ASP A 219 -28.80 4.62 10.95
N LYS A 220 -30.01 4.07 10.82
CA LYS A 220 -31.17 4.78 10.33
C LYS A 220 -31.59 5.93 11.23
N ASP A 221 -31.51 5.74 12.55
CA ASP A 221 -31.92 6.77 13.52
C ASP A 221 -30.95 7.96 13.43
N ALA A 222 -29.65 7.70 13.26
CA ALA A 222 -28.64 8.74 13.06
C ALA A 222 -28.84 9.50 11.73
N LEU A 223 -29.22 8.80 10.65
CA LEU A 223 -29.54 9.44 9.37
C LEU A 223 -30.79 10.32 9.48
N GLU A 224 -31.89 9.83 10.09
CA GLU A 224 -33.14 10.60 10.28
C GLU A 224 -32.91 11.84 11.17
N GLN A 225 -31.98 11.79 12.12
CA GLN A 225 -31.64 12.90 13.02
C GLN A 225 -30.59 13.85 12.44
N GLY A 226 -29.99 13.56 11.28
CA GLY A 226 -28.90 14.35 10.70
C GLY A 226 -27.62 14.31 11.52
N THR A 227 -27.40 13.25 12.31
CA THR A 227 -26.21 13.06 13.17
C THR A 227 -25.24 12.02 12.62
N HIS A 228 -25.60 11.41 11.49
CA HIS A 228 -24.75 10.42 10.84
C HIS A 228 -23.41 11.05 10.39
N PHE A 229 -22.30 10.30 10.52
CA PHE A 229 -20.97 10.85 10.23
C PHE A 229 -20.79 11.30 8.78
N LEU A 230 -21.42 10.66 7.79
CA LEU A 230 -21.41 11.12 6.39
C LEU A 230 -22.14 12.44 6.19
N HIS A 231 -23.21 12.70 6.95
CA HIS A 231 -23.89 14.00 6.96
C HIS A 231 -22.97 15.08 7.56
N THR A 232 -22.39 14.81 8.75
CA THR A 232 -21.59 15.81 9.49
C THR A 232 -20.29 16.14 8.78
N THR A 233 -19.54 15.14 8.29
CA THR A 233 -18.28 15.36 7.57
C THR A 233 -18.48 16.03 6.22
N PHE A 234 -19.58 15.71 5.51
CA PHE A 234 -19.93 16.41 4.26
C PHE A 234 -20.27 17.87 4.54
N SER A 235 -21.10 18.14 5.55
CA SER A 235 -21.49 19.49 5.95
C SER A 235 -20.26 20.36 6.32
N GLU A 236 -19.36 19.84 7.15
CA GLU A 236 -18.14 20.55 7.54
C GLU A 236 -17.30 20.96 6.34
N ARG A 237 -17.16 20.06 5.33
CA ARG A 237 -16.36 20.32 4.13
C ARG A 237 -17.05 21.33 3.19
N VAL A 238 -18.37 21.25 3.03
CA VAL A 238 -19.14 22.22 2.24
C VAL A 238 -19.10 23.61 2.89
N GLU A 239 -19.21 23.68 4.23
CA GLU A 239 -19.09 24.94 4.95
C GLU A 239 -17.70 25.57 4.79
N ALA A 240 -16.63 24.78 4.81
CA ALA A 240 -15.27 25.26 4.54
C ALA A 240 -15.17 25.92 3.14
N LEU A 241 -15.79 25.33 2.11
CA LEU A 241 -15.81 25.93 0.76
C LEU A 241 -16.61 27.25 0.71
N VAL A 242 -17.65 27.39 1.55
CA VAL A 242 -18.39 28.67 1.66
C VAL A 242 -17.53 29.72 2.35
N GLU A 243 -16.82 29.37 3.42
CA GLU A 243 -15.90 30.28 4.11
C GLU A 243 -14.76 30.76 3.19
N GLU A 244 -14.28 29.87 2.31
CA GLU A 244 -13.27 30.18 1.29
C GLU A 244 -13.84 30.93 0.06
N ASN A 245 -15.14 31.19 0.01
CA ASN A 245 -15.86 31.81 -1.12
C ASN A 245 -15.78 31.01 -2.44
N ILE A 246 -15.61 29.70 -2.36
CA ILE A 246 -15.66 28.78 -3.51
C ILE A 246 -17.11 28.44 -3.85
N LEU A 247 -17.96 28.29 -2.82
CA LEU A 247 -19.40 28.08 -2.96
C LEU A 247 -20.19 29.25 -2.41
N THR A 248 -21.33 29.53 -3.03
CA THR A 248 -22.37 30.39 -2.46
C THR A 248 -23.17 29.62 -1.40
N ARG A 249 -23.83 30.33 -0.48
CA ARG A 249 -24.73 29.71 0.50
C ARG A 249 -25.86 28.91 -0.17
N GLU A 250 -26.44 29.45 -1.26
CA GLU A 250 -27.51 28.78 -1.99
C GLU A 250 -27.04 27.45 -2.61
N GLU A 251 -25.85 27.41 -3.20
CA GLU A 251 -25.26 26.16 -3.71
C GLU A 251 -24.96 25.17 -2.59
N ALA A 252 -24.43 25.63 -1.47
CA ALA A 252 -24.16 24.81 -0.30
C ALA A 252 -25.45 24.16 0.24
N ASP A 253 -26.52 24.93 0.40
CA ASP A 253 -27.82 24.41 0.87
C ASP A 253 -28.39 23.35 -0.09
N GLN A 254 -28.21 23.51 -1.41
CA GLN A 254 -28.61 22.52 -2.41
C GLN A 254 -27.79 21.24 -2.30
N TYR A 255 -26.47 21.32 -2.13
CA TYR A 255 -25.60 20.15 -1.98
C TYR A 255 -25.84 19.40 -0.67
N LEU A 256 -26.10 20.11 0.43
CA LEU A 256 -26.46 19.50 1.71
C LEU A 256 -27.77 18.70 1.60
N ALA A 257 -28.80 19.31 0.97
CA ALA A 257 -30.08 18.63 0.75
C ALA A 257 -29.94 17.40 -0.17
N GLU A 258 -29.08 17.48 -1.19
CA GLU A 258 -28.86 16.36 -2.11
C GLU A 258 -28.08 15.22 -1.44
N ASN A 259 -27.04 15.53 -0.64
CA ASN A 259 -26.35 14.52 0.16
C ASN A 259 -27.31 13.76 1.08
N ASP A 260 -28.15 14.49 1.82
CA ASP A 260 -29.12 13.86 2.74
C ASP A 260 -30.13 12.99 1.99
N ARG A 261 -30.59 13.47 0.83
CA ARG A 261 -31.47 12.69 -0.04
C ARG A 261 -30.81 11.38 -0.47
N LEU A 262 -29.57 11.43 -0.96
CA LEU A 262 -28.85 10.26 -1.47
C LEU A 262 -28.52 9.26 -0.35
N LEU A 263 -28.12 9.74 0.82
CA LEU A 263 -27.87 8.88 1.98
C LEU A 263 -29.12 8.06 2.34
N VAL A 264 -30.31 8.69 2.35
CA VAL A 264 -31.56 8.04 2.76
C VAL A 264 -32.19 7.22 1.63
N THR A 265 -32.08 7.64 0.37
CA THR A 265 -32.81 7.02 -0.74
C THR A 265 -31.98 6.07 -1.61
N VAL A 266 -30.65 6.10 -1.49
CA VAL A 266 -29.73 5.26 -2.27
C VAL A 266 -28.88 4.41 -1.33
N MET A 267 -28.00 5.04 -0.54
CA MET A 267 -27.00 4.30 0.21
C MET A 267 -27.59 3.45 1.34
N GLN A 268 -28.48 4.01 2.16
CA GLN A 268 -29.08 3.29 3.27
C GLN A 268 -29.91 2.06 2.80
N PRO A 269 -30.79 2.14 1.76
CA PRO A 269 -31.46 0.96 1.21
C PRO A 269 -30.49 -0.09 0.62
N ALA A 270 -29.37 0.33 0.02
CA ALA A 270 -28.37 -0.60 -0.49
C ALA A 270 -27.69 -1.40 0.64
N TYR A 271 -27.42 -0.76 1.77
CA TYR A 271 -26.88 -1.42 2.96
C TYR A 271 -27.90 -2.36 3.62
N GLU A 272 -29.18 -1.96 3.69
CA GLU A 272 -30.25 -2.87 4.14
C GLU A 272 -30.35 -4.11 3.24
N GLN A 273 -30.35 -3.93 1.92
CA GLN A 273 -30.36 -5.04 0.96
C GLN A 273 -29.12 -5.94 1.12
N ALA A 274 -27.95 -5.36 1.39
CA ALA A 274 -26.74 -6.13 1.64
C ALA A 274 -26.86 -6.97 2.92
N ALA A 275 -27.35 -6.40 4.02
CA ALA A 275 -27.59 -7.12 5.27
C ALA A 275 -28.61 -8.25 5.11
N ASP A 276 -29.71 -8.00 4.38
CA ASP A 276 -30.72 -9.01 4.07
C ASP A 276 -30.13 -10.16 3.22
N THR A 277 -29.30 -9.83 2.21
CA THR A 277 -28.64 -10.82 1.36
C THR A 277 -27.69 -11.69 2.18
N PHE A 278 -26.84 -11.11 3.03
CA PHE A 278 -25.93 -11.85 3.92
C PHE A 278 -26.71 -12.71 4.92
N THR A 279 -27.86 -12.24 5.43
CA THR A 279 -28.75 -13.03 6.28
C THR A 279 -29.30 -14.27 5.56
N VAL A 280 -29.63 -14.15 4.27
CA VAL A 280 -30.06 -15.31 3.44
C VAL A 280 -28.89 -16.26 3.16
N LEU A 281 -27.67 -15.74 3.07
CA LEU A 281 -26.46 -16.53 2.86
C LEU A 281 -25.91 -17.16 4.15
N GLU A 282 -26.37 -16.75 5.33
CA GLU A 282 -25.99 -17.35 6.61
C GLU A 282 -26.22 -18.87 6.59
N GLY A 283 -25.24 -19.63 7.07
CA GLY A 283 -25.27 -21.10 7.02
C GLY A 283 -24.84 -21.69 5.67
N LYS A 284 -24.49 -20.89 4.67
CA LYS A 284 -23.90 -21.36 3.40
C LYS A 284 -22.38 -21.57 3.49
N GLY A 285 -21.74 -21.02 4.49
CA GLY A 285 -20.32 -21.21 4.75
C GLY A 285 -19.99 -22.68 5.01
N GLN A 286 -19.31 -23.33 4.05
CA GLN A 286 -18.95 -24.75 4.17
C GLN A 286 -17.61 -24.93 4.90
N ASN A 287 -16.87 -23.85 5.11
CA ASN A 287 -15.56 -23.87 5.72
C ASN A 287 -15.46 -22.80 6.82
N SER A 288 -15.41 -23.24 8.07
CA SER A 288 -15.18 -22.37 9.25
C SER A 288 -13.70 -22.30 9.66
N GLN A 289 -12.81 -22.74 8.78
CA GLN A 289 -11.37 -22.82 9.02
C GLN A 289 -10.62 -22.03 7.93
N GLY A 290 -9.30 -22.17 7.86
CA GLY A 290 -8.52 -21.42 6.88
C GLY A 290 -8.66 -21.91 5.43
N LEU A 291 -8.02 -21.18 4.50
CA LEU A 291 -8.03 -21.45 3.06
C LEU A 291 -7.62 -22.88 2.68
N TYR A 292 -6.79 -23.53 3.51
CA TYR A 292 -6.35 -24.93 3.31
C TYR A 292 -7.51 -25.89 2.94
N TYR A 293 -8.68 -25.67 3.48
CA TYR A 293 -9.84 -26.56 3.32
C TYR A 293 -10.67 -26.26 2.07
N PHE A 294 -10.37 -25.21 1.32
CA PHE A 294 -10.93 -24.97 0.00
C PHE A 294 -10.18 -25.77 -1.09
N PRO A 295 -10.81 -26.10 -2.23
CA PRO A 295 -10.25 -27.00 -3.26
C PRO A 295 -8.84 -26.65 -3.76
N LYS A 296 -8.53 -25.36 -3.96
CA LYS A 296 -7.22 -24.83 -4.36
C LYS A 296 -6.61 -23.91 -3.28
N GLY A 297 -7.05 -24.06 -2.04
CA GLY A 297 -6.76 -23.09 -0.99
C GLY A 297 -5.27 -22.84 -0.74
N ARG A 298 -4.42 -23.90 -0.79
CA ARG A 298 -2.97 -23.72 -0.67
C ARG A 298 -2.37 -22.91 -1.83
N GLN A 299 -2.78 -23.20 -3.06
CA GLN A 299 -2.29 -22.49 -4.24
C GLN A 299 -2.74 -21.01 -4.22
N TYR A 300 -3.98 -20.78 -3.78
CA TYR A 300 -4.49 -19.42 -3.60
C TYR A 300 -3.71 -18.68 -2.50
N TYR A 301 -3.44 -19.34 -1.38
CA TYR A 301 -2.63 -18.76 -0.32
C TYR A 301 -1.20 -18.41 -0.77
N GLU A 302 -0.54 -19.28 -1.54
CA GLU A 302 0.79 -18.98 -2.14
C GLU A 302 0.72 -17.76 -3.08
N TYR A 303 -0.36 -17.66 -3.86
CA TYR A 303 -0.62 -16.50 -4.70
C TYR A 303 -0.81 -15.21 -3.87
N LEU A 304 -1.68 -15.24 -2.85
CA LEU A 304 -1.90 -14.12 -1.95
C LEU A 304 -0.60 -13.68 -1.26
N LEU A 305 0.19 -14.65 -0.79
CA LEU A 305 1.45 -14.39 -0.12
C LEU A 305 2.42 -13.61 -1.03
N ALA A 306 2.64 -14.10 -2.24
CA ALA A 306 3.52 -13.42 -3.19
C ALA A 306 2.96 -12.05 -3.62
N SER A 307 1.65 -11.93 -3.85
CA SER A 307 1.01 -10.69 -4.31
C SER A 307 0.99 -9.62 -3.23
N ASN A 308 0.59 -9.97 -2.00
CA ASN A 308 0.43 -9.00 -0.92
C ASN A 308 1.76 -8.61 -0.28
N THR A 309 2.71 -9.55 -0.17
CA THR A 309 4.01 -9.22 0.45
C THR A 309 5.06 -8.73 -0.55
N GLY A 310 4.94 -9.06 -1.83
CA GLY A 310 5.98 -8.81 -2.82
C GLY A 310 7.22 -9.69 -2.66
N SER A 311 7.16 -10.73 -1.80
CA SER A 311 8.24 -11.71 -1.61
C SER A 311 7.99 -12.96 -2.45
N ASP A 312 8.99 -13.40 -3.22
CA ASP A 312 8.95 -14.63 -4.02
C ASP A 312 9.55 -15.84 -3.28
N ARG A 313 9.75 -15.73 -1.94
CA ARG A 313 10.28 -16.86 -1.16
C ARG A 313 9.28 -17.99 -1.07
N PRO A 314 9.73 -19.25 -1.19
CA PRO A 314 8.87 -20.39 -0.95
C PRO A 314 8.43 -20.44 0.53
N VAL A 315 7.20 -20.91 0.78
CA VAL A 315 6.61 -20.98 2.12
C VAL A 315 7.51 -21.69 3.14
N SER A 316 8.26 -22.72 2.73
CA SER A 316 9.21 -23.41 3.59
C SER A 316 10.35 -22.52 4.10
N GLU A 317 10.82 -21.60 3.28
CA GLU A 317 11.85 -20.62 3.65
C GLU A 317 11.27 -19.55 4.57
N ILE A 318 10.06 -19.05 4.27
CA ILE A 318 9.36 -18.07 5.10
C ILE A 318 9.15 -18.64 6.52
N LYS A 319 8.63 -19.87 6.62
CA LYS A 319 8.47 -20.55 7.93
C LYS A 319 9.79 -20.65 8.70
N ARG A 320 10.89 -20.99 8.00
CA ARG A 320 12.21 -21.07 8.64
C ARG A 320 12.67 -19.72 9.18
N LEU A 321 12.51 -18.65 8.40
CA LEU A 321 12.87 -17.28 8.80
C LEU A 321 12.06 -16.83 10.01
N LEU A 322 10.74 -16.96 9.95
CA LEU A 322 9.84 -16.61 11.06
C LEU A 322 10.16 -17.41 12.33
N TYR A 323 10.36 -18.72 12.21
CA TYR A 323 10.66 -19.55 13.38
C TYR A 323 12.01 -19.18 14.02
N GLN A 324 13.03 -18.91 13.22
CA GLN A 324 14.34 -18.49 13.72
C GLN A 324 14.25 -17.14 14.44
N ASP A 325 13.52 -16.18 13.88
CA ASP A 325 13.38 -14.86 14.47
C ASP A 325 12.47 -14.88 15.71
N PHE A 326 11.40 -15.69 15.71
CA PHE A 326 10.59 -15.94 16.90
C PHE A 326 11.45 -16.45 18.05
N GLN A 327 12.26 -17.48 17.82
CA GLN A 327 13.15 -18.03 18.84
C GLN A 327 14.16 -16.99 19.36
N LYS A 328 14.73 -16.20 18.46
CA LYS A 328 15.66 -15.12 18.80
C LYS A 328 15.01 -14.11 19.76
N ASN A 329 13.85 -13.57 19.39
CA ASN A 329 13.13 -12.56 20.18
C ASN A 329 12.62 -13.16 21.52
N TYR A 330 12.11 -14.39 21.50
CA TYR A 330 11.63 -15.09 22.70
C TYR A 330 12.76 -15.34 23.71
N ASN A 331 13.92 -15.82 23.24
CA ASN A 331 15.09 -16.02 24.10
C ASN A 331 15.65 -14.70 24.64
N ALA A 332 15.63 -13.64 23.84
CA ALA A 332 16.01 -12.30 24.28
C ALA A 332 15.06 -11.77 25.38
N MET A 333 13.75 -11.98 25.24
CA MET A 333 12.76 -11.62 26.24
C MET A 333 13.00 -12.37 27.55
N LEU A 334 13.23 -13.69 27.50
CA LEU A 334 13.54 -14.48 28.70
C LEU A 334 14.83 -13.99 29.38
N GLY A 335 15.86 -13.68 28.62
CA GLY A 335 17.10 -13.11 29.13
C GLY A 335 16.90 -11.76 29.82
N LEU A 336 16.07 -10.90 29.21
CA LEU A 336 15.74 -9.58 29.74
C LEU A 336 14.96 -9.68 31.07
N ILE A 337 13.95 -10.56 31.14
CA ILE A 337 13.18 -10.81 32.37
C ILE A 337 14.07 -11.39 33.47
N ALA A 338 15.01 -12.27 33.14
CA ALA A 338 15.96 -12.82 34.12
C ALA A 338 16.89 -11.72 34.68
N GLN A 339 17.28 -10.75 33.87
CA GLN A 339 18.10 -9.60 34.28
C GLN A 339 17.31 -8.56 35.06
N TYR A 340 16.04 -8.34 34.69
CA TYR A 340 15.12 -7.36 35.27
C TYR A 340 13.82 -8.08 35.72
N PRO A 341 13.83 -8.82 36.85
CA PRO A 341 12.62 -9.53 37.31
C PRO A 341 11.42 -8.64 37.60
N GLN A 342 11.67 -7.33 37.82
CA GLN A 342 10.62 -6.31 38.00
C GLN A 342 9.70 -6.16 36.80
N LEU A 343 10.13 -6.59 35.59
CA LEU A 343 9.30 -6.61 34.39
C LEU A 343 8.15 -7.63 34.47
N ALA A 344 8.12 -8.49 35.48
CA ALA A 344 6.99 -9.39 35.75
C ALA A 344 5.96 -8.80 36.75
N ASP A 345 6.16 -7.57 37.21
CA ASP A 345 5.25 -6.88 38.14
C ASP A 345 4.38 -5.89 37.37
N ASP A 346 3.14 -6.30 37.04
CA ASP A 346 2.19 -5.51 36.27
C ASP A 346 1.90 -4.15 36.89
N SER A 347 1.94 -4.03 38.24
CA SER A 347 1.68 -2.76 38.94
C SER A 347 2.82 -1.76 38.75
N LEU A 348 4.03 -2.25 38.65
CA LEU A 348 5.21 -1.42 38.40
C LEU A 348 5.30 -1.02 36.93
N ILE A 349 5.07 -1.98 36.03
CA ILE A 349 5.09 -1.74 34.57
C ILE A 349 4.06 -0.68 34.18
N SER A 350 2.83 -0.77 34.70
CA SER A 350 1.77 0.22 34.39
C SER A 350 2.08 1.63 34.86
N SER A 351 3.12 1.82 35.67
CA SER A 351 3.63 3.15 36.08
C SER A 351 4.74 3.69 35.18
N LEU A 352 5.28 2.85 34.29
CA LEU A 352 6.36 3.23 33.36
C LEU A 352 5.75 3.72 32.05
N ASP A 353 6.10 4.96 31.66
CA ASP A 353 5.67 5.52 30.39
C ASP A 353 6.66 6.61 29.94
N LEU A 354 6.61 7.00 28.66
CA LEU A 354 7.41 8.10 28.15
C LEU A 354 6.92 9.44 28.74
N SER A 355 7.87 10.33 29.01
CA SER A 355 7.56 11.68 29.51
C SER A 355 6.92 12.58 28.44
N ILE A 356 7.21 12.34 27.17
CA ILE A 356 6.60 13.03 26.04
C ILE A 356 5.20 12.47 25.79
N SER A 357 4.18 13.34 25.77
CA SER A 357 2.77 12.91 25.72
C SER A 357 1.94 13.58 24.61
N GLN A 358 2.48 14.65 24.00
CA GLN A 358 1.78 15.35 22.94
C GLN A 358 2.17 14.79 21.57
N PRO A 359 1.21 14.36 20.74
CA PRO A 359 1.51 13.75 19.44
C PRO A 359 2.39 14.63 18.53
N SER A 360 2.17 15.95 18.54
CA SER A 360 3.00 16.90 17.76
C SER A 360 4.44 17.00 18.24
N GLU A 361 4.66 16.84 19.56
CA GLU A 361 6.01 16.82 20.15
C GLU A 361 6.70 15.48 19.85
N MET A 362 5.96 14.37 19.88
CA MET A 362 6.46 13.06 19.49
C MET A 362 6.93 13.04 18.03
N LEU A 363 6.13 13.58 17.10
CA LEU A 363 6.52 13.68 15.69
C LEU A 363 7.77 14.54 15.49
N ARG A 364 7.90 15.64 16.24
CA ARG A 364 9.10 16.48 16.18
C ARG A 364 10.33 15.74 16.71
N ASP A 365 10.23 15.04 17.84
CA ASP A 365 11.33 14.24 18.40
C ASP A 365 11.76 13.13 17.44
N LEU A 366 10.80 12.46 16.80
CA LEU A 366 11.08 11.46 15.76
C LEU A 366 11.82 12.05 14.56
N GLN A 367 11.40 13.23 14.06
CA GLN A 367 12.08 13.93 12.96
C GLN A 367 13.52 14.33 13.31
N GLU A 368 13.74 14.80 14.56
CA GLU A 368 15.07 15.16 15.02
C GLU A 368 15.99 13.94 15.12
N ARG A 369 15.50 12.82 15.66
CA ARG A 369 16.29 11.57 15.84
C ARG A 369 16.58 10.86 14.54
N MET A 370 15.62 10.82 13.61
CA MET A 370 15.84 10.16 12.32
C MET A 370 16.87 10.88 11.43
N ALA A 371 17.15 12.16 11.69
CA ALA A 371 17.95 13.01 10.79
C ALA A 371 19.38 12.51 10.53
N GLU A 372 19.97 11.69 11.41
CA GLU A 372 21.28 11.09 11.18
C GLU A 372 21.21 9.91 10.18
N ASP A 373 20.20 9.07 10.32
CA ASP A 373 20.09 7.78 9.62
C ASP A 373 19.23 7.83 8.34
N PHE A 374 18.50 8.92 8.11
CA PHE A 374 17.60 9.07 6.97
C PHE A 374 17.97 10.30 6.14
N PRO A 375 17.80 10.23 4.79
CA PRO A 375 18.04 11.39 3.94
C PRO A 375 16.97 12.46 4.14
N PRO A 376 17.27 13.76 3.93
CA PRO A 376 16.24 14.79 3.86
C PRO A 376 15.35 14.56 2.63
N PHE A 377 14.13 15.11 2.64
CA PHE A 377 13.28 15.04 1.45
C PHE A 377 14.00 15.58 0.21
N PRO A 378 13.77 14.95 -0.97
CA PRO A 378 14.28 15.48 -2.22
C PRO A 378 13.80 16.92 -2.40
N SER A 379 14.70 17.89 -2.41
CA SER A 379 14.38 19.30 -2.57
C SER A 379 14.67 19.75 -3.98
N GLY A 380 13.67 20.39 -4.64
CA GLY A 380 13.92 21.25 -5.79
C GLY A 380 14.61 22.56 -5.36
N GLU A 381 14.80 23.49 -6.31
CA GLU A 381 15.52 24.76 -6.08
C GLU A 381 14.98 25.59 -4.89
N ASP A 382 13.68 25.44 -4.52
CA ASP A 382 13.02 26.20 -3.44
C ASP A 382 12.89 25.45 -2.10
N GLY A 383 13.40 24.23 -1.97
CA GLY A 383 13.30 23.38 -0.78
C GLY A 383 11.85 22.89 -0.53
N PHE A 384 11.61 21.58 -0.60
CA PHE A 384 10.30 21.01 -0.31
C PHE A 384 10.01 21.06 1.18
N LYS A 385 8.83 21.55 1.53
CA LYS A 385 8.31 21.53 2.91
C LYS A 385 6.96 20.84 2.92
N THR A 386 6.81 19.89 3.83
CA THR A 386 5.55 19.24 4.11
C THR A 386 4.97 19.72 5.43
N SER A 387 3.66 19.82 5.50
CA SER A 387 2.91 20.02 6.74
C SER A 387 2.29 18.70 7.19
N VAL A 388 2.18 18.51 8.50
CA VAL A 388 1.48 17.37 9.10
C VAL A 388 0.42 17.89 10.04
N THR A 389 -0.82 17.49 9.80
CA THR A 389 -1.95 17.78 10.68
C THR A 389 -2.36 16.49 11.37
N ILE A 390 -2.46 16.54 12.70
CA ILE A 390 -3.01 15.45 13.49
C ILE A 390 -4.49 15.72 13.70
N LYS A 391 -5.34 14.78 13.32
CA LYS A 391 -6.79 14.82 13.51
C LYS A 391 -7.23 13.65 14.40
N ASN A 392 -8.32 13.84 15.13
CA ASN A 392 -8.99 12.72 15.77
C ASN A 392 -9.97 12.09 14.80
N VAL A 393 -10.08 10.76 14.86
CA VAL A 393 -11.16 10.03 14.19
C VAL A 393 -12.50 10.52 14.75
N SER A 394 -13.51 10.67 13.91
CA SER A 394 -14.87 10.98 14.36
C SER A 394 -15.38 9.91 15.32
N ALA A 395 -16.04 10.30 16.41
CA ALA A 395 -16.54 9.37 17.42
C ALA A 395 -17.43 8.26 16.85
N ALA A 396 -18.16 8.54 15.78
CA ALA A 396 -19.01 7.57 15.10
C ALA A 396 -18.22 6.55 14.25
N MET A 397 -16.95 6.84 13.93
CA MET A 397 -16.06 5.98 13.14
C MET A 397 -15.03 5.21 14.00
N GLU A 398 -14.91 5.54 15.28
CA GLU A 398 -13.86 4.97 16.15
C GLU A 398 -13.89 3.44 16.23
N ASP A 399 -15.06 2.83 16.09
CA ASP A 399 -15.24 1.37 16.12
C ASP A 399 -14.76 0.67 14.86
N TYR A 400 -14.62 1.40 13.75
CA TYR A 400 -14.30 0.90 12.42
C TYR A 400 -12.88 1.28 11.97
N CYS A 401 -12.23 2.19 12.67
CA CYS A 401 -10.90 2.68 12.30
C CYS A 401 -9.79 2.09 13.17
N SER A 402 -8.60 1.93 12.58
CA SER A 402 -7.37 1.58 13.27
C SER A 402 -7.07 2.56 14.41
N PRO A 403 -6.22 2.20 15.40
CA PRO A 403 -5.82 3.11 16.48
C PRO A 403 -5.19 4.42 16.01
N ALA A 404 -4.46 4.38 14.89
CA ALA A 404 -4.07 5.54 14.11
C ALA A 404 -3.87 5.11 12.65
N TYR A 405 -3.96 6.05 11.72
CA TYR A 405 -3.63 5.83 10.32
C TYR A 405 -3.18 7.11 9.62
N TYR A 406 -2.31 6.94 8.65
CA TYR A 406 -1.88 8.00 7.76
C TYR A 406 -2.74 8.01 6.50
N LEU A 407 -3.36 9.16 6.20
CA LEU A 407 -4.07 9.34 4.93
C LEU A 407 -3.07 9.74 3.84
N THR A 408 -2.84 8.83 2.89
CA THR A 408 -1.92 9.06 1.78
C THR A 408 -2.44 10.19 0.89
N PRO A 409 -1.66 11.27 0.65
CA PRO A 409 -2.07 12.36 -0.20
C PRO A 409 -1.97 11.97 -1.69
N PRO A 410 -2.67 12.70 -2.58
CA PRO A 410 -2.51 12.55 -4.03
C PRO A 410 -1.07 12.78 -4.48
N ILE A 411 -0.64 12.07 -5.53
CA ILE A 411 0.74 12.12 -6.03
C ILE A 411 1.16 13.50 -6.56
N ASP A 412 0.21 14.33 -6.89
CA ASP A 412 0.39 15.72 -7.38
C ASP A 412 0.15 16.80 -6.30
N ASP A 413 -0.16 16.40 -5.03
CA ASP A 413 -0.25 17.29 -3.87
C ASP A 413 0.31 16.63 -2.59
N MET A 414 1.62 16.53 -2.50
CA MET A 414 2.34 15.92 -1.37
C MET A 414 2.60 16.87 -0.18
N LYS A 415 2.08 18.09 -0.21
CA LYS A 415 2.42 19.11 0.80
C LYS A 415 1.64 18.92 2.09
N ASN A 416 0.37 18.57 2.00
CA ASN A 416 -0.56 18.50 3.11
C ASN A 416 -0.78 17.04 3.51
N ASN A 417 -0.34 16.67 4.72
CA ASN A 417 -0.41 15.30 5.20
C ASN A 417 -1.26 15.25 6.47
N ILE A 418 -2.05 14.19 6.61
CA ILE A 418 -2.95 14.01 7.75
C ILE A 418 -2.67 12.65 8.39
N ILE A 419 -2.51 12.67 9.72
CA ILE A 419 -2.48 11.46 10.55
C ILE A 419 -3.71 11.52 11.44
N TYR A 420 -4.54 10.48 11.39
CA TYR A 420 -5.68 10.32 12.27
C TYR A 420 -5.30 9.51 13.50
N ILE A 421 -5.81 9.90 14.67
CA ILE A 421 -5.65 9.16 15.93
C ILE A 421 -7.06 8.81 16.43
N ASN A 422 -7.29 7.52 16.69
CA ASN A 422 -8.52 7.02 17.26
C ASN A 422 -8.54 7.28 18.77
N GLY A 423 -9.55 8.01 19.25
CA GLY A 423 -9.67 8.41 20.64
C GLY A 423 -10.26 7.36 21.57
N LYS A 424 -10.93 6.32 21.03
CA LYS A 424 -11.69 5.33 21.82
C LYS A 424 -10.82 4.54 22.79
N ASN A 425 -9.62 4.15 22.37
CA ASN A 425 -8.67 3.40 23.17
C ASN A 425 -7.33 4.13 23.17
N LYS A 426 -7.26 5.21 23.96
CA LYS A 426 -6.02 6.00 24.03
C LYS A 426 -4.85 5.10 24.48
N PRO A 427 -3.85 4.86 23.61
CA PRO A 427 -2.66 4.08 23.98
C PRO A 427 -1.81 4.85 25.01
N ASP A 428 -0.93 4.12 25.72
CA ASP A 428 0.14 4.75 26.51
C ASP A 428 1.09 5.55 25.58
N ASN A 429 1.91 6.42 26.17
CA ASN A 429 2.76 7.32 25.39
C ASN A 429 3.81 6.56 24.57
N LEU A 430 4.34 5.43 25.05
CA LEU A 430 5.30 4.61 24.30
C LEU A 430 4.63 4.00 23.07
N THR A 431 3.45 3.40 23.24
CA THR A 431 2.68 2.84 22.12
C THR A 431 2.31 3.94 21.11
N LEU A 432 1.86 5.11 21.58
CA LEU A 432 1.56 6.23 20.69
C LEU A 432 2.80 6.73 19.94
N TYR A 433 3.94 6.81 20.61
CA TYR A 433 5.21 7.23 20.00
C TYR A 433 5.65 6.29 18.88
N THR A 434 5.59 4.98 19.11
CA THR A 434 5.97 3.98 18.10
C THR A 434 4.94 3.89 16.97
N THR A 435 3.64 4.08 17.26
CA THR A 435 2.60 4.21 16.25
C THR A 435 2.81 5.45 15.38
N LEU A 436 3.16 6.60 15.97
CA LEU A 436 3.48 7.80 15.21
C LEU A 436 4.78 7.68 14.41
N ALA A 437 5.70 6.80 14.82
CA ALA A 437 6.85 6.45 13.98
C ALA A 437 6.43 5.60 12.77
N HIS A 438 5.49 4.67 12.95
CA HIS A 438 4.91 3.85 11.90
C HIS A 438 4.12 4.70 10.88
N GLU A 439 3.18 5.53 11.35
CA GLU A 439 2.32 6.34 10.49
C GLU A 439 3.01 7.59 9.91
N GLY A 440 3.92 8.20 10.67
CA GLY A 440 4.53 9.49 10.38
C GLY A 440 6.00 9.40 9.98
N TYR A 441 6.89 9.65 10.96
CA TYR A 441 8.34 9.76 10.76
C TYR A 441 9.11 8.72 11.56
N PRO A 442 9.91 7.88 10.85
CA PRO A 442 10.20 7.80 9.41
C PRO A 442 9.32 6.78 8.64
N GLY A 443 8.08 6.54 9.06
CA GLY A 443 7.16 5.53 8.53
C GLY A 443 6.44 5.91 7.25
N HIS A 444 5.13 5.60 7.18
CA HIS A 444 4.31 5.73 5.98
C HIS A 444 4.36 7.11 5.33
N LEU A 445 4.15 8.18 6.11
CA LEU A 445 4.20 9.54 5.60
C LEU A 445 5.55 9.84 4.96
N TYR A 446 6.64 9.57 5.69
CA TYR A 446 7.98 9.88 5.19
C TYR A 446 8.34 9.04 3.96
N GLN A 447 8.04 7.73 3.97
CA GLN A 447 8.27 6.83 2.85
C GLN A 447 7.52 7.29 1.61
N THR A 448 6.22 7.56 1.75
CA THR A 448 5.34 7.96 0.64
C THR A 448 5.79 9.27 0.02
N VAL A 449 5.92 10.32 0.84
CA VAL A 449 6.30 11.65 0.35
C VAL A 449 7.69 11.61 -0.29
N TYR A 450 8.67 10.95 0.34
CA TYR A 450 10.02 10.86 -0.22
C TYR A 450 10.03 10.15 -1.57
N SER A 451 9.46 8.95 -1.63
CA SER A 451 9.48 8.12 -2.83
C SER A 451 8.73 8.77 -3.99
N GLN A 452 7.56 9.37 -3.73
CA GLN A 452 6.77 10.02 -4.76
C GLN A 452 7.47 11.27 -5.32
N LEU A 453 8.07 12.10 -4.44
CA LEU A 453 8.86 13.25 -4.88
C LEU A 453 10.06 12.82 -5.73
N TYR A 454 10.77 11.78 -5.32
CA TYR A 454 11.92 11.27 -6.06
C TYR A 454 11.50 10.69 -7.42
N LEU A 455 10.45 9.89 -7.47
CA LEU A 455 9.91 9.34 -8.73
C LEU A 455 9.50 10.46 -9.70
N GLY A 456 8.82 11.51 -9.22
CA GLY A 456 8.44 12.66 -10.03
C GLY A 456 9.66 13.45 -10.57
N GLN A 457 10.72 13.59 -9.76
CA GLN A 457 11.96 14.30 -10.18
C GLN A 457 12.86 13.45 -11.07
N SER A 458 12.85 12.14 -10.93
CA SER A 458 13.73 11.21 -11.66
C SER A 458 13.21 10.82 -13.05
N ASP A 459 12.18 11.47 -13.57
CA ASP A 459 11.53 11.11 -14.85
C ASP A 459 11.08 9.63 -14.87
N ALA A 460 10.57 9.12 -13.73
CA ALA A 460 10.03 7.76 -13.66
C ALA A 460 8.72 7.65 -14.46
N PRO A 461 8.42 6.47 -15.07
CA PRO A 461 7.16 6.26 -15.75
C PRO A 461 5.96 6.33 -14.79
N LEU A 462 4.84 6.94 -15.20
CA LEU A 462 3.63 7.13 -14.36
C LEU A 462 3.08 5.83 -13.77
N LEU A 463 3.20 4.71 -14.47
CA LEU A 463 2.79 3.39 -13.95
C LEU A 463 3.44 3.02 -12.60
N ARG A 464 4.60 3.62 -12.25
CA ARG A 464 5.27 3.39 -10.97
C ARG A 464 4.44 3.85 -9.76
N HIS A 465 3.52 4.79 -9.97
CA HIS A 465 2.60 5.27 -8.96
C HIS A 465 1.42 4.32 -8.72
N LEU A 466 1.13 3.40 -9.64
CA LEU A 466 0.06 2.39 -9.51
C LEU A 466 0.52 1.10 -8.83
N LEU A 467 1.83 0.83 -8.84
CA LEU A 467 2.35 -0.42 -8.28
C LEU A 467 2.34 -0.38 -6.76
N HIS A 468 1.56 -1.26 -6.16
CA HIS A 468 1.43 -1.39 -4.71
C HIS A 468 1.90 -2.78 -4.24
N TYR A 469 2.69 -2.79 -3.16
CA TYR A 469 3.21 -4.00 -2.52
C TYR A 469 3.10 -3.86 -1.00
N GLY A 470 2.15 -4.55 -0.39
CA GLY A 470 1.89 -4.44 1.05
C GLY A 470 3.12 -4.71 1.91
N GLY A 471 3.95 -5.70 1.54
CA GLY A 471 5.18 -5.97 2.28
C GLY A 471 6.25 -4.87 2.15
N TYR A 472 6.27 -4.11 1.04
CA TYR A 472 7.14 -2.93 0.93
C TYR A 472 6.63 -1.79 1.84
N VAL A 473 5.33 -1.57 1.86
CA VAL A 473 4.72 -0.45 2.61
C VAL A 473 4.69 -0.76 4.11
N GLU A 474 4.04 -1.85 4.51
CA GLU A 474 3.88 -2.24 5.91
C GLU A 474 5.18 -2.75 6.54
N GLY A 475 5.96 -3.49 5.74
CA GLY A 475 7.27 -3.96 6.17
C GLY A 475 8.25 -2.83 6.48
N TRP A 476 8.24 -1.76 5.67
CA TRP A 476 9.01 -0.54 5.97
C TRP A 476 8.52 0.14 7.24
N ALA A 477 7.21 0.39 7.35
CA ALA A 477 6.64 1.06 8.51
C ALA A 477 6.92 0.28 9.80
N TYR A 478 6.83 -1.05 9.76
CA TYR A 478 7.18 -1.88 10.90
C TYR A 478 8.69 -1.94 11.17
N TYR A 479 9.53 -1.90 10.13
CA TYR A 479 10.99 -1.78 10.27
C TYR A 479 11.38 -0.50 11.02
N VAL A 480 10.77 0.63 10.70
CA VAL A 480 11.07 1.89 11.37
C VAL A 480 10.34 2.03 12.73
N GLU A 481 9.18 1.38 12.91
CA GLU A 481 8.56 1.19 14.23
C GLU A 481 9.55 0.51 15.19
N ASN A 482 10.23 -0.55 14.75
CA ASN A 482 11.27 -1.19 15.54
C ASN A 482 12.46 -0.27 15.85
N LEU A 483 12.88 0.58 14.92
CA LEU A 483 13.92 1.58 15.16
C LEU A 483 13.49 2.63 16.20
N SER A 484 12.22 3.00 16.23
CA SER A 484 11.69 4.02 17.14
C SER A 484 11.78 3.62 18.61
N TYR A 485 11.76 2.33 18.93
CA TYR A 485 12.01 1.85 20.29
C TYR A 485 13.43 2.21 20.77
N PHE A 486 14.44 2.19 19.88
CA PHE A 486 15.78 2.65 20.22
C PHE A 486 15.83 4.17 20.42
N TYR A 487 15.04 4.95 19.68
CA TYR A 487 14.89 6.38 19.91
C TYR A 487 14.22 6.66 21.27
N ALA A 488 13.18 5.90 21.61
CA ALA A 488 12.53 5.98 22.92
C ALA A 488 13.49 5.63 24.08
N GLN A 489 14.33 4.59 23.92
CA GLN A 489 15.33 4.20 24.91
C GLN A 489 16.35 5.31 25.20
N GLN A 490 16.71 6.13 24.21
CA GLN A 490 17.63 7.25 24.42
C GLN A 490 17.07 8.35 25.33
N GLN A 491 15.77 8.34 25.62
CA GLN A 491 15.12 9.25 26.59
C GLN A 491 15.30 8.77 28.04
N ALA A 492 15.78 7.56 28.25
CA ALA A 492 16.00 6.95 29.57
C ALA A 492 17.49 6.66 29.81
N PRO A 493 17.97 6.60 31.06
CA PRO A 493 19.32 6.09 31.35
C PRO A 493 19.47 4.65 30.84
N SER A 494 20.61 4.35 30.19
CA SER A 494 20.82 3.09 29.45
C SER A 494 20.64 1.79 30.28
N ASP A 495 20.96 1.81 31.57
CA ASP A 495 20.82 0.65 32.45
C ASP A 495 19.59 0.77 33.39
N SER A 496 18.60 1.57 33.02
CA SER A 496 17.41 1.80 33.84
C SER A 496 16.33 0.73 33.57
N LEU A 497 15.45 0.55 34.54
CA LEU A 497 14.24 -0.28 34.36
C LEU A 497 13.37 0.23 33.20
N MET A 498 13.35 1.54 32.97
CA MET A 498 12.63 2.15 31.86
C MET A 498 13.21 1.71 30.50
N ALA A 499 14.53 1.69 30.33
CA ALA A 499 15.16 1.20 29.11
C ALA A 499 14.87 -0.31 28.88
N ALA A 500 14.90 -1.09 29.97
CA ALA A 500 14.54 -2.53 29.91
C ALA A 500 13.05 -2.73 29.59
N TYR A 501 12.17 -1.90 30.11
CA TYR A 501 10.73 -1.91 29.78
C TYR A 501 10.50 -1.62 28.30
N ILE A 502 11.10 -0.57 27.75
CA ILE A 502 10.99 -0.23 26.33
C ILE A 502 11.47 -1.41 25.45
N GLU A 503 12.61 -2.03 25.82
CA GLU A 503 13.09 -3.23 25.09
C GLU A 503 12.12 -4.40 25.21
N SER A 504 11.50 -4.62 26.36
CA SER A 504 10.49 -5.68 26.53
C SER A 504 9.26 -5.43 25.64
N CYS A 505 8.82 -4.19 25.49
CA CYS A 505 7.73 -3.82 24.60
C CYS A 505 8.08 -4.11 23.13
N ARG A 506 9.30 -3.75 22.69
CA ARG A 506 9.79 -4.06 21.34
C ARG A 506 9.84 -5.57 21.07
N LEU A 507 10.42 -6.33 22.00
CA LEU A 507 10.49 -7.79 21.87
C LEU A 507 9.09 -8.42 21.89
N GLY A 508 8.20 -7.93 22.76
CA GLY A 508 6.81 -8.37 22.83
C GLY A 508 6.06 -8.13 21.51
N ARG A 509 6.22 -6.97 20.91
CA ARG A 509 5.64 -6.63 19.61
C ARG A 509 6.16 -7.54 18.49
N ASN A 510 7.48 -7.80 18.44
CA ASN A 510 8.09 -8.72 17.50
C ASN A 510 7.57 -10.17 17.68
N ILE A 511 7.51 -10.66 18.92
CA ILE A 511 6.98 -11.99 19.22
C ILE A 511 5.52 -12.11 18.77
N HIS A 512 4.71 -11.10 19.04
CA HIS A 512 3.29 -11.08 18.68
C HIS A 512 3.09 -11.17 17.16
N LEU A 513 3.66 -10.26 16.37
CA LEU A 513 3.47 -10.26 14.91
C LEU A 513 4.10 -11.49 14.25
N CYS A 514 5.25 -11.96 14.75
CA CYS A 514 5.87 -13.17 14.26
C CYS A 514 5.00 -14.41 14.53
N LEU A 515 4.43 -14.50 15.74
CA LEU A 515 3.52 -15.58 16.10
C LEU A 515 2.28 -15.57 15.21
N TYR A 516 1.66 -14.42 15.00
CA TYR A 516 0.46 -14.32 14.16
C TYR A 516 0.78 -14.67 12.70
N SER A 517 1.96 -14.29 12.19
CA SER A 517 2.44 -14.73 10.88
C SER A 517 2.67 -16.25 10.80
N LEU A 518 3.17 -16.88 11.87
CA LEU A 518 3.31 -18.33 11.94
C LEU A 518 1.96 -19.05 12.03
N LEU A 519 1.00 -18.49 12.77
CA LEU A 519 -0.36 -19.02 12.88
C LEU A 519 -1.12 -18.87 11.55
N ASP A 520 -0.93 -17.78 10.84
CA ASP A 520 -1.50 -17.55 9.50
C ASP A 520 -1.07 -18.67 8.54
N LEU A 521 0.24 -18.93 8.45
CA LEU A 521 0.78 -20.07 7.68
C LEU A 521 0.26 -21.43 8.18
N ALA A 522 0.13 -21.62 9.48
CA ALA A 522 -0.37 -22.86 10.06
C ALA A 522 -1.85 -23.08 9.69
N ILE A 523 -2.68 -22.05 9.76
CA ILE A 523 -4.12 -22.11 9.50
C ILE A 523 -4.39 -22.26 7.99
N HIS A 524 -3.85 -21.35 7.18
CA HIS A 524 -4.20 -21.24 5.76
C HIS A 524 -3.41 -22.19 4.87
N TYR A 525 -2.18 -22.54 5.23
CA TYR A 525 -1.31 -23.40 4.42
C TYR A 525 -1.18 -24.82 4.94
N ASP A 526 -1.05 -25.02 6.26
CA ASP A 526 -0.89 -26.35 6.86
C ASP A 526 -2.22 -26.98 7.29
N GLY A 527 -3.29 -26.23 7.43
CA GLY A 527 -4.61 -26.68 7.84
C GLY A 527 -4.73 -26.92 9.34
N ALA A 528 -4.05 -26.10 10.15
CA ALA A 528 -4.18 -26.17 11.60
C ALA A 528 -5.63 -25.89 12.04
N THR A 529 -6.17 -26.79 12.86
CA THR A 529 -7.52 -26.64 13.41
C THR A 529 -7.54 -25.67 14.61
N PRO A 530 -8.70 -25.13 15.03
CA PRO A 530 -8.82 -24.31 16.23
C PRO A 530 -8.19 -24.95 17.48
N GLN A 531 -8.36 -26.27 17.66
CA GLN A 531 -7.81 -27.02 18.80
C GLN A 531 -6.28 -27.10 18.73
N GLN A 532 -5.69 -27.22 17.54
CA GLN A 532 -4.23 -27.21 17.37
C GLN A 532 -3.66 -25.83 17.64
N VAL A 533 -4.32 -24.76 17.17
CA VAL A 533 -3.93 -23.37 17.46
C VAL A 533 -4.05 -23.07 18.95
N GLN A 534 -5.14 -23.47 19.60
CA GLN A 534 -5.30 -23.35 21.06
C GLN A 534 -4.14 -24.01 21.81
N LYS A 535 -3.72 -25.22 21.38
CA LYS A 535 -2.58 -25.92 22.01
C LYS A 535 -1.26 -25.15 21.83
N ILE A 536 -1.03 -24.54 20.65
CA ILE A 536 0.16 -23.70 20.42
C ILE A 536 0.13 -22.50 21.36
N LEU A 537 -0.99 -21.80 21.43
CA LEU A 537 -1.19 -20.62 22.27
C LEU A 537 -1.04 -20.93 23.77
N CYS A 538 -1.57 -22.06 24.23
CA CYS A 538 -1.36 -22.54 25.59
C CYS A 538 0.14 -22.76 25.90
N GLY A 539 0.92 -23.25 24.93
CA GLY A 539 2.36 -23.46 25.08
C GLY A 539 3.18 -22.19 25.31
N ILE A 540 2.63 -21.03 24.98
CA ILE A 540 3.25 -19.71 25.18
C ILE A 540 2.53 -18.86 26.23
N GLY A 541 1.59 -19.46 27.00
CA GLY A 541 0.93 -18.81 28.13
C GLY A 541 -0.45 -18.24 27.88
N ILE A 542 -0.97 -18.30 26.65
CA ILE A 542 -2.35 -17.88 26.33
C ILE A 542 -3.28 -19.06 26.57
N THR A 543 -3.80 -19.17 27.80
CA THR A 543 -4.55 -20.33 28.27
C THR A 543 -6.06 -20.22 28.16
N SER A 544 -6.60 -19.02 27.87
CA SER A 544 -8.04 -18.78 27.69
C SER A 544 -8.53 -19.40 26.37
N PRO A 545 -9.49 -20.34 26.40
CA PRO A 545 -10.08 -20.91 25.18
C PRO A 545 -10.76 -19.85 24.29
N ALA A 546 -11.48 -18.90 24.92
CA ALA A 546 -12.16 -17.82 24.19
C ALA A 546 -11.16 -16.89 23.49
N ALA A 547 -10.03 -16.54 24.14
CA ALA A 547 -8.98 -15.75 23.50
C ALA A 547 -8.34 -16.52 22.33
N ALA A 548 -8.10 -17.83 22.48
CA ALA A 548 -7.55 -18.65 21.40
C ALA A 548 -8.50 -18.77 20.20
N GLU A 549 -9.80 -18.87 20.46
CA GLU A 549 -10.83 -18.89 19.41
C GLU A 549 -10.90 -17.55 18.69
N SER A 550 -10.92 -16.43 19.42
CA SER A 550 -10.91 -15.09 18.81
C SER A 550 -9.67 -14.86 17.95
N ILE A 551 -8.49 -15.26 18.41
CA ILE A 551 -7.24 -15.18 17.63
C ILE A 551 -7.34 -16.03 16.35
N TYR A 552 -7.88 -17.26 16.47
CA TYR A 552 -8.07 -18.13 15.31
C TYR A 552 -9.00 -17.50 14.27
N GLN A 553 -10.17 -17.03 14.69
CA GLN A 553 -11.16 -16.40 13.81
C GLN A 553 -10.58 -15.16 13.13
N TYR A 554 -9.93 -14.29 13.90
CA TYR A 554 -9.32 -13.08 13.38
C TYR A 554 -8.26 -13.35 12.30
N ILE A 555 -7.43 -14.38 12.49
CA ILE A 555 -6.43 -14.77 11.47
C ILE A 555 -7.11 -15.45 10.27
N ALA A 556 -8.15 -16.27 10.52
CA ALA A 556 -8.86 -16.97 9.46
C ALA A 556 -9.64 -16.03 8.51
N GLU A 557 -10.06 -14.86 9.01
CA GLU A 557 -10.76 -13.82 8.23
C GLU A 557 -9.86 -13.05 7.27
N GLU A 558 -8.58 -12.86 7.62
CA GLU A 558 -7.65 -11.99 6.89
C GLU A 558 -6.34 -12.73 6.56
N PRO A 559 -6.35 -13.65 5.58
CA PRO A 559 -5.16 -14.39 5.20
C PRO A 559 -4.05 -13.46 4.70
N VAL A 560 -2.80 -13.75 5.14
CA VAL A 560 -1.58 -13.01 4.78
C VAL A 560 -1.48 -11.62 5.44
N ASN A 561 -2.46 -11.17 6.19
CA ASN A 561 -2.46 -9.82 6.75
C ASN A 561 -1.19 -9.52 7.57
N TYR A 562 -0.85 -10.37 8.54
CA TYR A 562 0.33 -10.16 9.39
C TYR A 562 1.67 -10.35 8.67
N LEU A 563 1.67 -11.10 7.58
CA LEU A 563 2.87 -11.35 6.77
C LEU A 563 3.29 -10.11 5.97
N LYS A 564 2.37 -9.21 5.62
CA LYS A 564 2.73 -7.91 5.04
C LYS A 564 3.68 -7.14 5.97
N TYR A 565 3.36 -7.12 7.26
CA TYR A 565 4.16 -6.45 8.30
C TYR A 565 5.45 -7.21 8.59
N TYR A 566 5.33 -8.46 9.07
CA TYR A 566 6.48 -9.13 9.66
C TYR A 566 7.42 -9.77 8.65
N LEU A 567 6.91 -10.40 7.58
CA LEU A 567 7.77 -10.87 6.49
C LEU A 567 8.39 -9.68 5.75
N GLY A 568 7.62 -8.61 5.49
CA GLY A 568 8.16 -7.39 4.91
C GLY A 568 9.31 -6.81 5.74
N TYR A 569 9.16 -6.73 7.05
CA TYR A 569 10.23 -6.34 7.98
C TYR A 569 11.47 -7.23 7.86
N LEU A 570 11.29 -8.56 7.86
CA LEU A 570 12.41 -9.49 7.71
C LEU A 570 13.12 -9.35 6.37
N GLU A 571 12.39 -9.06 5.28
CA GLU A 571 12.99 -8.79 3.98
C GLU A 571 13.85 -7.51 4.01
N PHE A 572 13.42 -6.43 4.68
CA PHE A 572 14.24 -5.24 4.86
C PHE A 572 15.48 -5.50 5.72
N GLU A 573 15.36 -6.26 6.80
CA GLU A 573 16.53 -6.67 7.62
C GLU A 573 17.52 -7.50 6.79
N LEU A 574 17.05 -8.44 5.98
CA LEU A 574 17.90 -9.25 5.11
C LEU A 574 18.56 -8.40 4.02
N LEU A 575 17.83 -7.45 3.43
CA LEU A 575 18.41 -6.48 2.47
C LEU A 575 19.47 -5.61 3.13
N ARG A 576 19.25 -5.17 4.38
CA ARG A 576 20.22 -4.36 5.12
C ARG A 576 21.51 -5.14 5.41
N GLU A 577 21.40 -6.39 5.84
CA GLU A 577 22.57 -7.24 6.02
C GLU A 577 23.30 -7.51 4.70
N LYS A 578 22.55 -7.72 3.61
CA LYS A 578 23.14 -7.85 2.27
C LYS A 578 23.86 -6.58 1.84
N ALA A 579 23.27 -5.40 2.07
CA ALA A 579 23.89 -4.11 1.78
C ALA A 579 25.21 -3.91 2.54
N LYS A 580 25.28 -4.29 3.82
CA LYS A 580 26.53 -4.27 4.61
C LYS A 580 27.64 -5.10 3.96
N ILE A 581 27.30 -6.28 3.43
CA ILE A 581 28.25 -7.17 2.76
C ILE A 581 28.70 -6.57 1.41
N LEU A 582 27.75 -6.09 0.59
CA LEU A 582 28.01 -5.61 -0.75
C LEU A 582 28.75 -4.27 -0.78
N TRP A 583 28.36 -3.33 0.09
CA TRP A 583 28.93 -1.99 0.10
C TRP A 583 30.13 -1.84 1.05
N GLY A 584 30.36 -2.81 1.96
CA GLY A 584 31.51 -2.82 2.86
C GLY A 584 31.66 -1.52 3.65
N GLU A 585 32.80 -0.83 3.50
CA GLU A 585 33.09 0.44 4.18
C GLU A 585 32.19 1.62 3.72
N GLU A 586 31.56 1.51 2.56
CA GLU A 586 30.63 2.52 2.05
C GLU A 586 29.21 2.37 2.60
N PHE A 587 28.94 1.32 3.38
CA PHE A 587 27.64 1.15 4.03
C PHE A 587 27.45 2.21 5.11
N SER A 588 26.25 2.84 5.10
CA SER A 588 25.70 3.58 6.23
C SER A 588 24.19 3.37 6.29
N PRO A 589 23.56 3.52 7.46
CA PRO A 589 22.10 3.46 7.55
C PRO A 589 21.43 4.44 6.58
N ARG A 590 21.94 5.67 6.50
CA ARG A 590 21.42 6.70 5.58
C ARG A 590 21.49 6.27 4.12
N ARG A 591 22.61 5.70 3.66
CA ARG A 591 22.75 5.18 2.29
C ARG A 591 21.75 4.06 2.00
N PHE A 592 21.57 3.16 2.98
CA PHE A 592 20.60 2.06 2.84
C PHE A 592 19.17 2.59 2.75
N HIS A 593 18.76 3.48 3.66
CA HIS A 593 17.42 4.05 3.64
C HIS A 593 17.17 4.89 2.38
N GLN A 594 18.16 5.66 1.95
CA GLN A 594 18.11 6.41 0.69
C GLN A 594 17.90 5.49 -0.51
N PHE A 595 18.65 4.39 -0.59
CA PHE A 595 18.49 3.38 -1.65
C PHE A 595 17.06 2.83 -1.71
N ILE A 596 16.49 2.44 -0.58
CA ILE A 596 15.10 1.92 -0.52
C ILE A 596 14.09 2.97 -1.00
N LEU A 597 14.18 4.18 -0.47
CA LEU A 597 13.26 5.28 -0.75
C LEU A 597 13.35 5.77 -2.20
N GLU A 598 14.54 5.84 -2.77
CA GLU A 598 14.77 6.24 -4.17
C GLU A 598 14.40 5.14 -5.16
N THR A 599 14.54 3.87 -4.78
CA THR A 599 14.01 2.77 -5.58
C THR A 599 12.48 2.85 -5.64
N GLY A 600 11.83 3.24 -4.54
CA GLY A 600 10.38 3.40 -4.44
C GLY A 600 9.63 2.06 -4.44
N PRO A 601 8.27 2.08 -4.40
CA PRO A 601 7.46 0.89 -4.30
C PRO A 601 7.79 -0.16 -5.37
N CYS A 602 8.19 -1.36 -4.93
CA CYS A 602 8.45 -2.52 -5.79
C CYS A 602 8.47 -3.81 -4.97
N ASP A 603 8.53 -4.95 -5.66
CA ASP A 603 8.73 -6.24 -5.00
C ASP A 603 10.17 -6.41 -4.51
N PHE A 604 10.37 -7.33 -3.56
CA PHE A 604 11.70 -7.57 -2.98
C PHE A 604 12.71 -8.16 -3.98
N THR A 605 12.24 -8.84 -5.03
CA THR A 605 13.09 -9.25 -6.16
C THR A 605 13.66 -8.02 -6.87
N GLY A 606 12.83 -7.01 -7.16
CA GLY A 606 13.27 -5.75 -7.77
C GLY A 606 14.25 -4.97 -6.90
N LEU A 607 14.01 -4.88 -5.57
CA LEU A 607 14.97 -4.28 -4.64
C LEU A 607 16.31 -5.01 -4.66
N ASN A 608 16.30 -6.34 -4.66
CA ASN A 608 17.51 -7.15 -4.71
C ASN A 608 18.29 -6.97 -6.01
N GLU A 609 17.62 -6.96 -7.16
CA GLU A 609 18.22 -6.71 -8.48
C GLU A 609 18.87 -5.33 -8.53
N LYS A 610 18.13 -4.31 -8.09
CA LYS A 610 18.60 -2.92 -8.05
C LYS A 610 19.84 -2.76 -7.16
N MET A 611 19.85 -3.39 -5.99
CA MET A 611 20.99 -3.38 -5.07
C MET A 611 22.25 -4.01 -5.68
N MET A 612 22.08 -5.07 -6.48
CA MET A 612 23.21 -5.71 -7.18
C MET A 612 23.79 -4.82 -8.29
N GLU A 613 22.96 -3.98 -8.94
CA GLU A 613 23.43 -3.02 -9.95
C GLU A 613 24.25 -1.86 -9.34
N GLU A 614 23.99 -1.50 -8.08
CA GLU A 614 24.69 -0.42 -7.37
C GLU A 614 25.95 -0.89 -6.63
N THR A 615 26.30 -2.17 -6.79
CA THR A 615 27.55 -2.70 -6.23
C THR A 615 28.73 -2.17 -7.06
N PRO A 616 29.77 -1.57 -6.43
CA PRO A 616 30.93 -0.96 -7.12
C PRO A 616 31.68 -1.94 -7.99
#